data_913130cb8714ab2ba074b3640c14f4b5
#
_entry.id   913130cb8714ab2ba074b3640c14f4b5
#
_cell.length_a   1.000
_cell.length_b   1.000
_cell.length_c   1.000
_cell.angle_alpha   90.00
_cell.angle_beta   90.00
_cell.angle_gamma   90.00
#
_symmetry.space_group_name_H-M   'P 1'
#
loop_
_entity.id
_entity.type
_entity.pdbx_description
1 polymer ?
#
loop_
_entity_poly.entity_id
_entity_poly.type
_entity_poly.pdbx_seq_one_letter_code
_entity_poly.pdbx_strand_id
1 'polypeptide(L)'
;MVAPAEAPGAKGRAGVGILSRSQLEDVEIGITSFEDSGRFIAGTLDDVRAASLYLPSGSAGTEKQDEKYRFLDSFEPLLEFWASEYPNMVIGGDWNICHRREDLKNWKTNTKKSGFLPHERAFMDAVFGTFPDEQPQDAEAKADLVWAGAVEYAADRRREASGSPRWFDVARRLQPEDAPYTWWTFRGQAFNNNAGWRIDVQAATEHMLRRAERAWVDKAPAV
;
A
#
# COMPACT_ATOMS: atom_id res chain seq x y z
N MET A 1 -10.28 8.61 21.10
CA MET A 1 -8.84 8.56 21.50
C MET A 1 -8.00 8.68 20.25
N VAL A 2 -6.85 9.31 20.33
CA VAL A 2 -5.87 9.38 19.22
C VAL A 2 -4.68 8.51 19.61
N ALA A 3 -4.32 7.56 18.78
CA ALA A 3 -3.11 6.78 18.93
C ALA A 3 -2.16 7.15 17.77
N PRO A 4 -1.20 8.07 17.97
CA PRO A 4 -0.25 8.45 16.96
C PRO A 4 0.95 7.50 16.94
N ALA A 5 1.49 7.25 15.76
CA ALA A 5 2.84 6.73 15.56
C ALA A 5 3.68 7.83 14.94
N GLU A 6 4.56 8.43 15.71
CA GLU A 6 5.46 9.50 15.27
C GLU A 6 6.90 8.99 15.25
N ALA A 7 7.67 9.43 14.27
CA ALA A 7 9.09 9.11 14.22
C ALA A 7 9.87 9.94 15.25
N PRO A 8 10.53 9.33 16.26
CA PRO A 8 11.36 10.05 17.21
C PRO A 8 12.48 10.85 16.49
N GLY A 9 12.55 12.14 16.78
CA GLY A 9 13.57 13.03 16.20
C GLY A 9 13.31 13.48 14.75
N ALA A 10 12.20 13.09 14.14
CA ALA A 10 11.86 13.43 12.75
C ALA A 10 10.71 14.45 12.67
N LYS A 11 10.80 15.54 13.41
CA LYS A 11 9.80 16.62 13.34
C LYS A 11 9.44 16.99 11.90
N GLY A 12 8.13 16.92 11.57
CA GLY A 12 7.62 17.27 10.25
C GLY A 12 7.84 16.22 9.16
N ARG A 13 8.20 14.99 9.52
CA ARG A 13 8.27 13.85 8.61
C ARG A 13 7.06 12.93 8.77
N ALA A 14 7.14 11.71 8.26
CA ALA A 14 6.05 10.76 8.30
C ALA A 14 5.48 10.52 9.71
N GLY A 15 4.18 10.40 9.77
CA GLY A 15 3.45 9.95 10.96
C GLY A 15 2.11 9.38 10.53
N VAL A 16 1.64 8.36 11.24
CA VAL A 16 0.30 7.77 11.07
C VAL A 16 -0.42 7.72 12.41
N GLY A 17 -1.73 7.56 12.37
CA GLY A 17 -2.52 7.53 13.59
C GLY A 17 -3.87 6.86 13.37
N ILE A 18 -4.47 6.43 14.47
CA ILE A 18 -5.84 5.92 14.51
C ILE A 18 -6.65 6.78 15.47
N LEU A 19 -7.78 7.31 14.99
CA LEU A 19 -8.76 7.98 15.82
C LEU A 19 -9.92 7.04 16.12
N SER A 20 -10.21 6.84 17.39
CA SER A 20 -11.30 5.99 17.83
C SER A 20 -12.15 6.66 18.91
N ARG A 21 -13.44 6.33 18.93
CA ARG A 21 -14.36 6.76 20.02
C ARG A 21 -14.13 5.98 21.31
N SER A 22 -13.68 4.74 21.18
CA SER A 22 -13.34 3.86 22.30
C SER A 22 -11.85 3.66 22.39
N GLN A 23 -11.37 3.13 23.50
CA GLN A 23 -9.97 2.79 23.69
C GLN A 23 -9.58 1.65 22.75
N LEU A 24 -8.43 1.79 22.10
CA LEU A 24 -7.82 0.71 21.33
C LEU A 24 -7.06 -0.22 22.30
N GLU A 25 -7.19 -1.50 22.06
CA GLU A 25 -6.45 -2.56 22.75
C GLU A 25 -5.30 -3.05 21.87
N ASP A 26 -4.31 -3.72 22.46
CA ASP A 26 -3.17 -4.33 21.78
C ASP A 26 -2.51 -3.41 20.73
N VAL A 27 -2.22 -2.18 21.14
CA VAL A 27 -1.62 -1.19 20.25
C VAL A 27 -0.19 -1.59 19.92
N GLU A 28 0.11 -1.71 18.64
CA GLU A 28 1.42 -2.01 18.06
C GLU A 28 1.88 -0.82 17.23
N ILE A 29 3.12 -0.33 17.45
CA ILE A 29 3.71 0.80 16.73
C ILE A 29 4.97 0.34 16.03
N GLY A 30 5.08 0.67 14.73
CA GLY A 30 6.18 0.28 13.87
C GLY A 30 6.07 -1.14 13.37
N ILE A 31 7.03 -1.52 12.55
CA ILE A 31 7.25 -2.89 12.08
C ILE A 31 8.70 -3.26 12.27
N THR A 32 9.03 -4.55 12.23
CA THR A 32 10.41 -5.05 12.35
C THR A 32 11.38 -4.28 11.45
N SER A 33 12.48 -3.80 12.03
CA SER A 33 13.50 -2.95 11.43
C SER A 33 13.07 -1.52 11.08
N PHE A 34 11.83 -1.14 11.41
CA PHE A 34 11.24 0.19 11.18
C PHE A 34 10.39 0.64 12.36
N GLU A 35 10.74 0.21 13.56
CA GLU A 35 9.97 0.47 14.80
C GLU A 35 9.78 1.97 15.06
N ASP A 36 10.84 2.75 14.85
CA ASP A 36 10.86 4.19 15.10
C ASP A 36 10.55 5.05 13.87
N SER A 37 10.05 4.44 12.79
CA SER A 37 9.84 5.16 11.52
C SER A 37 8.59 6.04 11.49
N GLY A 38 7.64 5.83 12.42
CA GLY A 38 6.33 6.51 12.44
C GLY A 38 5.41 6.11 11.28
N ARG A 39 5.66 4.98 10.62
CA ARG A 39 4.98 4.58 9.39
C ARG A 39 3.88 3.56 9.55
N PHE A 40 3.74 2.99 10.74
CA PHE A 40 2.75 1.96 11.01
C PHE A 40 2.23 2.05 12.45
N ILE A 41 0.94 1.86 12.60
CA ILE A 41 0.28 1.62 13.88
C ILE A 41 -0.89 0.68 13.66
N ALA A 42 -1.08 -0.26 14.55
CA ALA A 42 -2.27 -1.11 14.62
C ALA A 42 -2.86 -1.10 16.01
N GLY A 43 -4.13 -1.43 16.10
CA GLY A 43 -4.83 -1.60 17.38
C GLY A 43 -6.14 -2.32 17.17
N THR A 44 -6.64 -2.93 18.23
CA THR A 44 -7.89 -3.70 18.22
C THR A 44 -9.01 -2.89 18.83
N LEU A 45 -10.14 -2.86 18.16
CA LEU A 45 -11.39 -2.29 18.60
C LEU A 45 -12.48 -3.34 18.44
N ASP A 46 -13.04 -3.79 19.57
CA ASP A 46 -13.99 -4.91 19.61
C ASP A 46 -13.39 -6.16 18.89
N ASP A 47 -14.00 -6.60 17.79
CA ASP A 47 -13.55 -7.76 17.01
C ASP A 47 -12.69 -7.39 15.79
N VAL A 48 -12.36 -6.11 15.60
CA VAL A 48 -11.64 -5.62 14.42
C VAL A 48 -10.25 -5.12 14.79
N ARG A 49 -9.23 -5.66 14.15
CA ARG A 49 -7.89 -5.07 14.19
C ARG A 49 -7.73 -4.11 13.02
N ALA A 50 -7.55 -2.84 13.34
CA ALA A 50 -7.33 -1.77 12.37
C ALA A 50 -5.88 -1.34 12.38
N ALA A 51 -5.32 -1.08 11.20
CA ALA A 51 -3.98 -0.51 11.08
C ALA A 51 -3.97 0.68 10.13
N SER A 52 -3.04 1.62 10.39
CA SER A 52 -2.74 2.75 9.54
C SER A 52 -1.29 2.65 9.06
N LEU A 53 -1.10 2.74 7.75
CA LEU A 53 0.17 2.54 7.06
C LEU A 53 0.55 3.78 6.24
N TYR A 54 1.82 4.16 6.31
CA TYR A 54 2.45 5.07 5.36
C TYR A 54 3.73 4.44 4.81
N LEU A 55 3.61 3.70 3.72
CA LEU A 55 4.73 3.02 3.08
C LEU A 55 5.73 4.03 2.51
N PRO A 56 7.06 3.79 2.60
CA PRO A 56 8.03 4.71 2.02
C PRO A 56 7.74 5.02 0.55
N SER A 57 7.80 6.30 0.17
CA SER A 57 7.53 6.70 -1.22
C SER A 57 8.60 6.22 -2.20
N GLY A 58 9.83 6.08 -1.72
CA GLY A 58 10.95 5.74 -2.59
C GLY A 58 11.38 6.89 -3.51
N SER A 59 12.44 6.67 -4.25
CA SER A 59 12.87 7.48 -5.38
C SER A 59 13.82 6.64 -6.23
N ALA A 60 13.40 6.25 -7.41
CA ALA A 60 14.14 5.37 -8.30
C ALA A 60 15.60 5.83 -8.50
N GLY A 61 16.56 4.92 -8.35
CA GLY A 61 18.00 5.20 -8.45
C GLY A 61 18.62 5.87 -7.22
N THR A 62 17.95 5.87 -6.07
CA THR A 62 18.49 6.45 -4.82
C THR A 62 18.32 5.51 -3.63
N GLU A 63 19.04 5.78 -2.53
CA GLU A 63 18.92 5.07 -1.25
C GLU A 63 17.49 5.04 -0.70
N LYS A 64 16.66 6.03 -1.05
CA LYS A 64 15.23 6.03 -0.66
C LYS A 64 14.46 4.89 -1.31
N GLN A 65 14.89 4.45 -2.50
CA GLN A 65 14.28 3.29 -3.13
C GLN A 65 14.74 2.00 -2.44
N ASP A 66 15.99 1.94 -2.02
CA ASP A 66 16.49 0.81 -1.24
C ASP A 66 15.79 0.71 0.12
N GLU A 67 15.56 1.85 0.80
CA GLU A 67 14.77 1.90 2.03
C GLU A 67 13.36 1.34 1.80
N LYS A 68 12.71 1.74 0.71
CA LYS A 68 11.39 1.22 0.35
C LYS A 68 11.40 -0.29 0.16
N TYR A 69 12.37 -0.82 -0.57
CA TYR A 69 12.46 -2.26 -0.80
C TYR A 69 12.73 -3.04 0.50
N ARG A 70 13.60 -2.54 1.38
CA ARG A 70 13.80 -3.13 2.72
C ARG A 70 12.51 -3.14 3.52
N PHE A 71 11.73 -2.05 3.43
CA PHE A 71 10.41 -2.00 4.08
C PHE A 71 9.46 -3.07 3.54
N LEU A 72 9.38 -3.23 2.21
CA LEU A 72 8.54 -4.27 1.59
C LEU A 72 8.94 -5.68 2.03
N ASP A 73 10.25 -5.95 2.13
CA ASP A 73 10.76 -7.25 2.55
C ASP A 73 10.47 -7.54 4.03
N SER A 74 10.50 -6.52 4.89
CA SER A 74 10.12 -6.66 6.31
C SER A 74 8.61 -6.76 6.49
N PHE A 75 7.83 -6.13 5.62
CA PHE A 75 6.39 -6.02 5.73
C PHE A 75 5.66 -7.28 5.23
N GLU A 76 6.16 -7.92 4.19
CA GLU A 76 5.53 -9.09 3.56
C GLU A 76 5.33 -10.27 4.54
N PRO A 77 6.35 -10.73 5.33
CA PRO A 77 6.12 -11.78 6.31
C PRO A 77 5.16 -11.39 7.44
N LEU A 78 5.08 -10.09 7.79
CA LEU A 78 4.11 -9.62 8.76
C LEU A 78 2.68 -9.69 8.22
N LEU A 79 2.48 -9.38 6.94
CA LEU A 79 1.17 -9.53 6.30
C LEU A 79 0.70 -10.99 6.34
N GLU A 80 1.59 -11.95 6.08
CA GLU A 80 1.28 -13.39 6.19
C GLU A 80 0.91 -13.79 7.63
N PHE A 81 1.70 -13.32 8.60
CA PHE A 81 1.46 -13.55 10.01
C PHE A 81 0.11 -12.96 10.45
N TRP A 82 -0.15 -11.70 10.17
CA TRP A 82 -1.39 -11.03 10.59
C TRP A 82 -2.63 -11.63 9.94
N ALA A 83 -2.55 -12.05 8.68
CA ALA A 83 -3.68 -12.73 8.03
C ALA A 83 -3.99 -14.09 8.66
N SER A 84 -3.03 -14.72 9.35
CA SER A 84 -3.24 -15.95 10.11
C SER A 84 -3.84 -15.69 11.48
N GLU A 85 -3.32 -14.68 12.18
CA GLU A 85 -3.67 -14.37 13.56
C GLU A 85 -4.96 -13.55 13.68
N TYR A 86 -5.21 -12.66 12.72
CA TYR A 86 -6.31 -11.69 12.79
C TYR A 86 -7.27 -11.83 11.61
N PRO A 87 -8.28 -12.73 11.70
CA PRO A 87 -9.24 -12.91 10.61
C PRO A 87 -10.06 -11.66 10.29
N ASN A 88 -10.18 -10.72 11.25
CA ASN A 88 -10.89 -9.45 11.12
C ASN A 88 -9.89 -8.29 11.11
N MET A 89 -9.02 -8.22 10.11
CA MET A 89 -8.05 -7.14 10.02
C MET A 89 -8.21 -6.30 8.76
N VAL A 90 -8.02 -4.98 8.94
CA VAL A 90 -7.94 -4.01 7.84
C VAL A 90 -6.70 -3.12 8.02
N ILE A 91 -5.96 -2.89 6.93
CA ILE A 91 -4.82 -1.97 6.86
C ILE A 91 -5.16 -0.90 5.85
N GLY A 92 -5.41 0.32 6.33
CA GLY A 92 -5.66 1.48 5.49
C GLY A 92 -4.45 2.39 5.44
N GLY A 93 -4.27 3.11 4.33
CA GLY A 93 -3.24 4.15 4.23
C GLY A 93 -2.60 4.29 2.87
N ASP A 94 -1.55 5.09 2.83
CA ASP A 94 -0.75 5.35 1.64
C ASP A 94 0.29 4.23 1.44
N TRP A 95 0.01 3.35 0.49
CA TRP A 95 0.92 2.27 0.09
C TRP A 95 1.99 2.74 -0.89
N ASN A 96 1.87 3.96 -1.40
CA ASN A 96 2.82 4.56 -2.34
C ASN A 96 3.11 3.69 -3.58
N ILE A 97 2.20 2.78 -3.95
CA ILE A 97 2.31 1.89 -5.11
C ILE A 97 0.98 1.85 -5.84
N CYS A 98 1.00 2.15 -7.14
CA CYS A 98 -0.06 1.78 -8.07
C CYS A 98 0.14 0.32 -8.47
N HIS A 99 -0.84 -0.52 -8.17
CA HIS A 99 -0.74 -1.95 -8.46
C HIS A 99 -0.83 -2.22 -9.97
N ARG A 100 -1.80 -1.58 -10.63
CA ARG A 100 -2.16 -1.85 -12.02
C ARG A 100 -2.02 -0.62 -12.90
N ARG A 101 -2.07 -0.83 -14.21
CA ARG A 101 -2.02 0.28 -15.18
C ARG A 101 -3.19 1.24 -15.02
N GLU A 102 -4.36 0.72 -14.70
CA GLU A 102 -5.59 1.48 -14.47
C GLU A 102 -5.49 2.39 -13.24
N ASP A 103 -4.61 2.05 -12.29
CA ASP A 103 -4.36 2.85 -11.09
C ASP A 103 -3.59 4.13 -11.35
N LEU A 104 -3.16 4.36 -12.60
CA LEU A 104 -2.34 5.50 -12.99
C LEU A 104 -2.69 5.98 -14.38
N LYS A 105 -3.23 7.19 -14.49
CA LYS A 105 -3.66 7.78 -15.79
C LYS A 105 -2.57 7.74 -16.85
N ASN A 106 -1.36 8.12 -16.50
CA ASN A 106 -0.23 8.24 -17.44
C ASN A 106 0.80 7.13 -17.22
N TRP A 107 0.35 5.88 -17.03
CA TRP A 107 1.21 4.76 -16.68
C TRP A 107 2.40 4.56 -17.63
N LYS A 108 2.23 4.74 -18.96
CA LYS A 108 3.29 4.53 -19.97
C LYS A 108 4.55 5.36 -19.72
N THR A 109 4.38 6.58 -19.20
CA THR A 109 5.51 7.49 -18.92
C THR A 109 6.05 7.35 -17.49
N ASN A 110 5.46 6.49 -16.68
CA ASN A 110 5.80 6.31 -15.28
C ASN A 110 6.37 4.94 -14.93
N THR A 111 6.57 4.04 -15.92
CA THR A 111 7.06 2.66 -15.72
C THR A 111 8.44 2.56 -15.06
N LYS A 112 9.21 3.66 -15.06
CA LYS A 112 10.55 3.77 -14.45
C LYS A 112 10.56 4.66 -13.21
N LYS A 113 9.39 5.01 -12.67
CA LYS A 113 9.27 5.88 -11.49
C LYS A 113 8.82 5.08 -10.28
N SER A 114 9.34 5.46 -9.12
CA SER A 114 8.87 4.95 -7.84
C SER A 114 7.35 5.13 -7.71
N GLY A 115 6.69 4.15 -7.13
CA GLY A 115 5.23 4.03 -7.09
C GLY A 115 4.65 3.22 -8.26
N PHE A 116 5.45 2.90 -9.30
CA PHE A 116 5.00 2.06 -10.41
C PHE A 116 6.11 1.18 -11.00
N LEU A 117 7.17 0.93 -10.25
CA LEU A 117 8.26 0.07 -10.66
C LEU A 117 7.82 -1.41 -10.70
N PRO A 118 8.42 -2.23 -11.59
CA PRO A 118 8.08 -3.65 -11.69
C PRO A 118 8.17 -4.42 -10.35
N HIS A 119 9.22 -4.18 -9.55
CA HIS A 119 9.38 -4.82 -8.23
C HIS A 119 8.30 -4.41 -7.22
N GLU A 120 7.87 -3.15 -7.24
CA GLU A 120 6.80 -2.65 -6.39
C GLU A 120 5.46 -3.30 -6.77
N ARG A 121 5.18 -3.40 -8.07
CA ARG A 121 3.97 -4.06 -8.57
C ARG A 121 3.97 -5.56 -8.29
N ALA A 122 5.13 -6.21 -8.40
CA ALA A 122 5.29 -7.62 -8.04
C ALA A 122 5.01 -7.87 -6.54
N PHE A 123 5.37 -6.92 -5.66
CA PHE A 123 4.98 -6.98 -4.25
C PHE A 123 3.45 -6.93 -4.10
N MET A 124 2.77 -6.03 -4.79
CA MET A 124 1.31 -5.95 -4.75
C MET A 124 0.64 -7.23 -5.31
N ASP A 125 1.20 -7.81 -6.38
CA ASP A 125 0.75 -9.11 -6.92
C ASP A 125 0.93 -10.25 -5.90
N ALA A 126 2.02 -10.25 -5.14
CA ALA A 126 2.26 -11.26 -4.10
C ALA A 126 1.25 -11.13 -2.94
N VAL A 127 0.88 -9.90 -2.57
CA VAL A 127 -0.06 -9.63 -1.48
C VAL A 127 -1.51 -9.86 -1.91
N PHE A 128 -1.94 -9.30 -3.04
CA PHE A 128 -3.35 -9.25 -3.46
C PHE A 128 -3.72 -10.28 -4.53
N GLY A 129 -2.74 -10.96 -5.09
CA GLY A 129 -2.94 -11.83 -6.25
C GLY A 129 -3.26 -11.06 -7.52
N THR A 130 -3.52 -11.82 -8.58
CA THR A 130 -4.09 -11.29 -9.82
C THR A 130 -5.61 -11.43 -9.78
N PHE A 131 -6.31 -10.50 -10.41
CA PHE A 131 -7.75 -10.61 -10.57
C PHE A 131 -8.08 -11.77 -11.52
N PRO A 132 -9.15 -12.58 -11.26
CA PRO A 132 -9.47 -13.75 -12.08
C PRO A 132 -9.59 -13.46 -13.57
N ASP A 133 -10.07 -12.27 -13.93
CA ASP A 133 -10.35 -11.87 -15.32
C ASP A 133 -9.23 -11.01 -15.94
N GLU A 134 -8.17 -10.75 -15.16
CA GLU A 134 -7.07 -9.95 -15.68
C GLU A 134 -6.01 -10.84 -16.31
N GLN A 135 -5.74 -10.58 -17.58
CA GLN A 135 -4.53 -11.08 -18.22
C GLN A 135 -3.35 -10.65 -17.35
N PRO A 136 -2.36 -11.53 -17.10
CA PRO A 136 -1.12 -11.15 -16.43
C PRO A 136 -0.57 -9.91 -17.13
N GLN A 137 -0.79 -8.75 -16.52
CA GLN A 137 -0.31 -7.52 -17.12
C GLN A 137 1.19 -7.58 -17.09
N ASP A 138 1.78 -7.64 -18.28
CA ASP A 138 3.23 -7.62 -18.46
C ASP A 138 3.97 -8.86 -17.93
N ALA A 139 3.55 -10.05 -18.30
CA ALA A 139 4.42 -11.22 -18.19
C ALA A 139 5.80 -10.95 -18.85
N GLU A 140 5.82 -10.16 -19.93
CA GLU A 140 7.05 -9.70 -20.58
C GLU A 140 7.79 -8.64 -19.73
N ALA A 141 7.09 -7.71 -19.10
CA ALA A 141 7.73 -6.72 -18.23
C ALA A 141 8.20 -7.29 -16.88
N LYS A 142 7.66 -8.45 -16.48
CA LYS A 142 8.15 -9.19 -15.31
C LYS A 142 9.43 -9.96 -15.61
N ALA A 143 9.71 -10.29 -16.86
CA ALA A 143 10.93 -10.99 -17.25
C ALA A 143 12.18 -10.11 -17.09
N ASP A 144 12.04 -8.80 -17.29
CA ASP A 144 13.13 -7.81 -17.21
C ASP A 144 12.93 -6.88 -16.01
N LEU A 145 12.80 -7.44 -14.82
CA LEU A 145 12.75 -6.64 -13.58
C LEU A 145 14.07 -5.90 -13.42
N VAL A 146 14.07 -4.63 -13.78
CA VAL A 146 15.23 -3.76 -13.61
C VAL A 146 15.23 -3.21 -12.19
N TRP A 147 16.31 -3.51 -11.46
CA TRP A 147 16.55 -2.92 -10.17
C TRP A 147 16.70 -1.40 -10.29
N ALA A 148 15.96 -0.65 -9.51
CA ALA A 148 15.94 0.81 -9.53
C ALA A 148 16.39 1.45 -8.20
N GLY A 149 17.01 0.67 -7.31
CA GLY A 149 17.64 1.16 -6.08
C GLY A 149 19.02 1.77 -6.35
N ALA A 150 19.71 2.20 -5.28
CA ALA A 150 21.01 2.85 -5.34
C ALA A 150 22.20 1.87 -5.37
N VAL A 151 21.97 0.56 -5.41
CA VAL A 151 23.04 -0.47 -5.57
C VAL A 151 23.44 -1.21 -4.28
N GLU A 152 23.11 -0.71 -3.10
CA GLU A 152 23.52 -1.38 -1.84
C GLU A 152 22.59 -2.50 -1.40
N TYR A 153 21.33 -2.44 -1.83
CA TYR A 153 20.33 -3.44 -1.49
C TYR A 153 20.24 -4.52 -2.57
N ALA A 154 20.69 -5.73 -2.26
CA ALA A 154 20.59 -6.87 -3.16
C ALA A 154 19.18 -7.44 -3.14
N ALA A 155 18.38 -7.13 -4.16
CA ALA A 155 17.06 -7.73 -4.36
C ALA A 155 17.20 -9.02 -5.19
N ASP A 156 17.61 -10.09 -4.56
CA ASP A 156 17.67 -11.41 -5.20
C ASP A 156 16.29 -12.05 -5.32
N ARG A 157 15.29 -11.48 -4.65
CA ARG A 157 13.98 -12.07 -4.52
C ARG A 157 13.06 -11.63 -5.65
N ARG A 158 12.71 -12.56 -6.52
CA ARG A 158 11.57 -12.41 -7.43
C ARG A 158 10.29 -12.78 -6.67
N ARG A 159 9.36 -11.84 -6.59
CA ARG A 159 8.03 -12.10 -6.06
C ARG A 159 7.13 -12.60 -7.17
N GLU A 160 6.45 -13.71 -6.90
CA GLU A 160 5.41 -14.23 -7.78
C GLU A 160 4.04 -13.81 -7.27
N ALA A 161 3.09 -13.68 -8.18
CA ALA A 161 1.72 -13.37 -7.83
C ALA A 161 1.11 -14.49 -6.97
N SER A 162 0.42 -14.13 -5.91
CA SER A 162 -0.28 -15.11 -5.07
C SER A 162 -1.44 -15.75 -5.84
N GLY A 163 -1.44 -17.08 -5.90
CA GLY A 163 -2.57 -17.86 -6.40
C GLY A 163 -3.70 -18.01 -5.38
N SER A 164 -3.43 -17.69 -4.11
CA SER A 164 -4.39 -17.78 -3.01
C SER A 164 -4.17 -16.62 -2.03
N PRO A 165 -4.49 -15.38 -2.43
CA PRO A 165 -4.23 -14.22 -1.62
C PRO A 165 -5.06 -14.25 -0.33
N ARG A 166 -4.48 -13.77 0.76
CA ARG A 166 -5.12 -13.62 2.06
C ARG A 166 -5.54 -12.19 2.35
N TRP A 167 -5.02 -11.26 1.56
CA TRP A 167 -5.36 -9.84 1.59
C TRP A 167 -6.05 -9.44 0.30
N PHE A 168 -6.98 -8.51 0.43
CA PHE A 168 -7.81 -8.05 -0.68
C PHE A 168 -7.88 -6.54 -0.68
N ASP A 169 -7.64 -5.93 -1.82
CA ASP A 169 -7.85 -4.50 -2.04
C ASP A 169 -9.37 -4.23 -2.13
N VAL A 170 -9.93 -3.64 -1.08
CA VAL A 170 -11.38 -3.45 -0.94
C VAL A 170 -11.95 -2.64 -2.10
N ALA A 171 -11.30 -1.52 -2.44
CA ALA A 171 -11.79 -0.67 -3.53
C ALA A 171 -11.78 -1.41 -4.86
N ARG A 172 -10.72 -2.16 -5.16
CA ARG A 172 -10.62 -2.96 -6.38
C ARG A 172 -11.67 -4.08 -6.42
N ARG A 173 -11.95 -4.73 -5.28
CA ARG A 173 -12.92 -5.82 -5.21
C ARG A 173 -14.36 -5.33 -5.37
N LEU A 174 -14.68 -4.14 -4.87
CA LEU A 174 -16.01 -3.55 -4.99
C LEU A 174 -16.22 -2.77 -6.30
N GLN A 175 -15.12 -2.28 -6.91
CA GLN A 175 -15.13 -1.53 -8.17
C GLN A 175 -14.02 -2.05 -9.09
N PRO A 176 -14.18 -3.27 -9.65
CA PRO A 176 -13.10 -3.94 -10.39
C PRO A 176 -12.66 -3.17 -11.63
N GLU A 177 -13.58 -2.50 -12.33
CA GLU A 177 -13.30 -1.83 -13.60
C GLU A 177 -12.87 -0.37 -13.44
N ASP A 178 -13.29 0.31 -12.37
CA ASP A 178 -13.09 1.76 -12.19
C ASP A 178 -12.81 2.13 -10.72
N ALA A 179 -11.82 1.49 -10.11
CA ALA A 179 -11.38 1.90 -8.78
C ALA A 179 -10.79 3.31 -8.84
N PRO A 180 -11.30 4.26 -8.05
CA PRO A 180 -10.97 5.68 -8.20
C PRO A 180 -9.54 5.99 -7.82
N TYR A 181 -8.94 7.01 -8.45
CA TYR A 181 -7.69 7.59 -8.00
C TYR A 181 -7.84 8.19 -6.60
N THR A 182 -6.75 8.18 -5.83
CA THR A 182 -6.72 8.67 -4.44
C THR A 182 -5.79 9.87 -4.28
N TRP A 183 -4.87 10.09 -5.21
CA TRP A 183 -3.90 11.16 -5.15
C TRP A 183 -3.72 11.87 -6.50
N TRP A 184 -3.49 13.18 -6.47
CA TRP A 184 -3.18 14.02 -7.63
C TRP A 184 -2.06 14.99 -7.30
N THR A 185 -1.13 15.17 -8.24
CA THR A 185 -0.12 16.23 -8.09
C THR A 185 -0.78 17.61 -8.16
N PHE A 186 -0.24 18.57 -7.42
CA PHE A 186 -0.65 19.97 -7.49
C PHE A 186 -0.21 20.68 -8.78
N ARG A 187 0.48 20.00 -9.70
CA ARG A 187 1.00 20.56 -10.95
C ARG A 187 0.08 20.19 -12.12
N GLY A 188 0.06 21.07 -13.15
CA GLY A 188 -0.55 20.78 -14.44
C GLY A 188 -2.04 20.52 -14.41
N GLN A 189 -2.80 21.07 -13.46
CA GLN A 189 -4.24 20.85 -13.31
C GLN A 189 -4.62 19.35 -13.22
N ALA A 190 -3.77 18.54 -12.61
CA ALA A 190 -3.93 17.09 -12.57
C ALA A 190 -5.28 16.66 -11.98
N PHE A 191 -5.75 17.33 -10.93
CA PHE A 191 -7.05 17.08 -10.32
C PHE A 191 -8.21 17.36 -11.28
N ASN A 192 -8.21 18.52 -11.94
CA ASN A 192 -9.26 18.91 -12.91
C ASN A 192 -9.31 17.96 -14.12
N ASN A 193 -8.13 17.50 -14.57
CA ASN A 193 -8.00 16.54 -15.68
C ASN A 193 -8.16 15.08 -15.25
N ASN A 194 -8.45 14.82 -13.99
CA ASN A 194 -8.47 13.49 -13.38
C ASN A 194 -7.22 12.66 -13.74
N ALA A 195 -6.04 13.29 -13.75
CA ALA A 195 -4.75 12.63 -13.97
C ALA A 195 -4.13 12.22 -12.64
N GLY A 196 -4.74 11.23 -12.02
CA GLY A 196 -4.41 10.78 -10.67
C GLY A 196 -3.63 9.48 -10.61
N TRP A 197 -3.31 9.10 -9.38
CA TRP A 197 -2.70 7.86 -8.94
C TRP A 197 -3.59 7.24 -7.87
N ARG A 198 -3.76 5.94 -7.89
CA ARG A 198 -4.41 5.19 -6.80
C ARG A 198 -3.32 4.51 -5.98
N ILE A 199 -2.89 5.17 -4.93
CA ILE A 199 -1.81 4.75 -4.04
C ILE A 199 -2.26 4.52 -2.60
N ASP A 200 -3.43 5.01 -2.23
CA ASP A 200 -4.06 4.71 -0.96
C ASP A 200 -4.93 3.47 -1.11
N VAL A 201 -4.66 2.47 -0.29
CA VAL A 201 -5.32 1.17 -0.34
C VAL A 201 -5.91 0.84 1.01
N GLN A 202 -7.06 0.20 1.00
CA GLN A 202 -7.65 -0.49 2.14
C GLN A 202 -7.49 -1.99 1.90
N ALA A 203 -6.44 -2.57 2.48
CA ALA A 203 -6.21 -4.00 2.45
C ALA A 203 -7.02 -4.67 3.55
N ALA A 204 -7.84 -5.64 3.20
CA ALA A 204 -8.69 -6.37 4.13
C ALA A 204 -8.45 -7.87 4.04
N THR A 205 -8.54 -8.55 5.17
CA THR A 205 -8.68 -10.02 5.20
C THR A 205 -10.01 -10.43 4.57
N GLU A 206 -10.16 -11.69 4.18
CA GLU A 206 -11.36 -12.18 3.49
C GLU A 206 -12.64 -11.91 4.29
N HIS A 207 -12.61 -12.13 5.60
CA HIS A 207 -13.77 -11.90 6.44
C HIS A 207 -14.17 -10.41 6.50
N MET A 208 -13.20 -9.51 6.55
CA MET A 208 -13.46 -8.07 6.49
C MET A 208 -13.92 -7.62 5.10
N LEU A 209 -13.37 -8.19 4.02
CA LEU A 209 -13.85 -7.92 2.67
C LEU A 209 -15.34 -8.26 2.52
N ARG A 210 -15.80 -9.39 3.07
CA ARG A 210 -17.22 -9.78 3.03
C ARG A 210 -18.15 -8.81 3.77
N ARG A 211 -17.62 -8.03 4.71
CA ARG A 211 -18.36 -6.99 5.46
C ARG A 211 -18.36 -5.64 4.74
N ALA A 212 -17.51 -5.47 3.72
CA ALA A 212 -17.41 -4.23 2.97
C ALA A 212 -18.55 -4.12 1.95
N GLU A 213 -19.34 -3.05 2.02
CA GLU A 213 -20.49 -2.81 1.16
C GLU A 213 -20.20 -1.78 0.08
N ARG A 214 -19.40 -0.78 0.36
CA ARG A 214 -19.10 0.33 -0.56
C ARG A 214 -17.70 0.88 -0.30
N ALA A 215 -17.04 1.31 -1.38
CA ALA A 215 -15.81 2.07 -1.34
C ALA A 215 -15.92 3.26 -2.30
N TRP A 216 -15.45 4.42 -1.89
CA TRP A 216 -15.39 5.61 -2.74
C TRP A 216 -14.28 6.55 -2.30
N VAL A 217 -13.87 7.45 -3.16
CA VAL A 217 -12.98 8.56 -2.84
C VAL A 217 -13.82 9.84 -2.85
N ASP A 218 -13.85 10.53 -1.71
CA ASP A 218 -14.49 11.82 -1.62
C ASP A 218 -13.59 12.87 -2.29
N LYS A 219 -14.08 13.41 -3.40
CA LYS A 219 -13.40 14.45 -4.18
C LYS A 219 -13.97 15.85 -3.92
N ALA A 220 -14.99 15.95 -3.06
CA ALA A 220 -15.51 17.25 -2.69
C ALA A 220 -14.42 18.03 -1.94
N PRO A 221 -14.13 19.28 -2.30
CA PRO A 221 -13.21 20.09 -1.53
C PRO A 221 -13.74 20.22 -0.11
N ALA A 222 -12.88 20.01 0.87
CA ALA A 222 -13.20 20.38 2.25
C ALA A 222 -13.41 21.90 2.25
N VAL A 223 -14.66 22.30 2.45
CA VAL A 223 -15.05 23.73 2.55
C VAL A 223 -14.69 24.24 3.93
#